data_9949b63f64ddf92edd431595c32c1182
#
_entry.id   9949b63f64ddf92edd431595c32c1182
#
_cell.length_a   1.000
_cell.length_b   1.000
_cell.length_c   1.000
_cell.angle_alpha   90.00
_cell.angle_beta   90.00
_cell.angle_gamma   90.00
#
_symmetry.space_group_name_H-M   'P 1'
#
loop_
_entity.id
_entity.type
_entity.pdbx_description
1 polymer ?
#
loop_
_entity_poly.entity_id
_entity_poly.type
_entity_poly.pdbx_seq_one_letter_code
_entity_poly.pdbx_strand_id
1 'polypeptide(L)'
;MKLIKDEIKKTELNFFDNLMNDFSYLKNENEHYRLLAHISYLYDNELIIDAGTCQGHSCFALSQNENNLVYTYDIESKDIKYITDNYKNVIKKILDINLETDQILESAKIILLDIDPHSGTIEKIFYDKLLKTNFNGFLICDDINLNDGMRNFWNSIDKEKYDISEIGHWSGTGVVNFSNEKIEIL
;
A
#
# COMPACT_ATOMS: atom_id res chain seq x y z
N MET A 1 -10.81 -3.62 -9.91
CA MET A 1 -9.46 -4.15 -9.64
C MET A 1 -9.45 -5.63 -9.94
N LYS A 2 -8.47 -6.12 -10.70
CA LYS A 2 -8.35 -7.54 -11.04
C LYS A 2 -6.99 -8.07 -10.59
N LEU A 3 -6.99 -9.06 -9.69
CA LEU A 3 -5.79 -9.63 -9.10
C LEU A 3 -5.67 -11.10 -9.55
N ILE A 4 -4.72 -11.36 -10.45
CA ILE A 4 -4.46 -12.70 -10.99
C ILE A 4 -3.14 -13.21 -10.40
N LYS A 5 -3.20 -14.29 -9.63
CA LYS A 5 -2.04 -14.86 -8.92
C LYS A 5 -0.84 -15.11 -9.83
N ASP A 6 -1.08 -15.68 -11.01
CA ASP A 6 0.00 -15.98 -11.97
C ASP A 6 0.61 -14.73 -12.63
N GLU A 7 -0.14 -13.63 -12.75
CA GLU A 7 0.36 -12.35 -13.26
C GLU A 7 1.16 -11.63 -12.18
N ILE A 8 0.68 -11.65 -10.93
CA ILE A 8 1.39 -11.07 -9.79
C ILE A 8 2.77 -11.72 -9.63
N LYS A 9 2.85 -13.06 -9.69
CA LYS A 9 4.11 -13.79 -9.62
C LYS A 9 5.11 -13.43 -10.72
N LYS A 10 4.61 -13.01 -11.88
CA LYS A 10 5.43 -12.60 -13.04
C LYS A 10 5.74 -11.12 -13.05
N THR A 11 5.15 -10.33 -12.14
CA THR A 11 5.42 -8.90 -12.07
C THR A 11 6.87 -8.68 -11.70
N GLU A 12 7.60 -8.02 -12.57
CA GLU A 12 9.00 -7.68 -12.36
C GLU A 12 9.11 -6.40 -11.53
N LEU A 13 10.11 -6.37 -10.65
CA LEU A 13 10.51 -5.18 -9.92
C LEU A 13 11.80 -4.66 -10.56
N ASN A 14 11.77 -3.45 -11.08
CA ASN A 14 12.92 -2.83 -11.72
C ASN A 14 13.89 -2.30 -10.65
N PHE A 15 14.81 -3.15 -10.21
CA PHE A 15 15.85 -2.77 -9.28
C PHE A 15 16.98 -2.03 -9.99
N PHE A 16 17.49 -0.95 -9.39
CA PHE A 16 18.79 -0.41 -9.80
C PHE A 16 19.91 -1.06 -8.97
N ASP A 17 21.12 -1.05 -9.52
CA ASP A 17 22.26 -1.84 -9.04
C ASP A 17 22.55 -1.74 -7.53
N ASN A 18 22.24 -0.62 -6.89
CA ASN A 18 22.51 -0.41 -5.47
C ASN A 18 21.41 -0.93 -4.52
N LEU A 19 20.21 -1.19 -5.00
CA LEU A 19 19.08 -1.69 -4.20
C LEU A 19 19.10 -3.21 -3.99
N MET A 20 19.80 -3.93 -4.87
CA MET A 20 19.79 -5.41 -4.86
C MET A 20 20.30 -6.02 -3.55
N ASN A 21 21.19 -5.33 -2.82
CA ASN A 21 21.74 -5.86 -1.57
C ASN A 21 20.76 -5.71 -0.40
N ASP A 22 20.03 -4.60 -0.34
CA ASP A 22 19.11 -4.31 0.76
C ASP A 22 17.75 -5.01 0.59
N PHE A 23 17.41 -5.38 -0.65
CA PHE A 23 16.18 -6.07 -1.01
C PHE A 23 16.37 -7.58 -1.31
N SER A 24 17.45 -8.18 -0.85
CA SER A 24 17.73 -9.61 -1.10
C SER A 24 16.61 -10.55 -0.64
N TYR A 25 15.85 -10.17 0.38
CA TYR A 25 14.70 -10.93 0.87
C TYR A 25 13.48 -10.86 -0.05
N LEU A 26 13.38 -9.87 -0.94
CA LEU A 26 12.32 -9.82 -1.96
C LEU A 26 12.43 -10.93 -3.01
N LYS A 27 13.60 -11.60 -3.09
CA LYS A 27 13.82 -12.71 -4.02
C LYS A 27 13.20 -14.03 -3.53
N ASN A 28 12.89 -14.13 -2.23
CA ASN A 28 12.47 -15.37 -1.60
C ASN A 28 10.98 -15.27 -1.23
N GLU A 29 10.11 -15.70 -2.14
CA GLU A 29 8.71 -16.05 -1.90
C GLU A 29 7.80 -14.94 -1.33
N ASN A 30 8.30 -13.71 -1.13
CA ASN A 30 7.44 -12.63 -0.64
C ASN A 30 6.72 -11.97 -1.81
N GLU A 31 5.52 -12.44 -2.08
CA GLU A 31 4.65 -11.92 -3.16
C GLU A 31 4.15 -10.49 -2.87
N HIS A 32 4.26 -10.01 -1.62
CA HIS A 32 3.71 -8.73 -1.18
C HIS A 32 4.14 -7.54 -2.08
N TYR A 33 5.46 -7.37 -2.28
CA TYR A 33 5.93 -6.24 -3.11
C TYR A 33 5.64 -6.42 -4.60
N ARG A 34 5.57 -7.66 -5.09
CA ARG A 34 5.09 -7.92 -6.45
C ARG A 34 3.61 -7.62 -6.59
N LEU A 35 2.81 -7.92 -5.57
CA LEU A 35 1.41 -7.53 -5.51
C LEU A 35 1.26 -6.01 -5.56
N LEU A 36 2.02 -5.26 -4.75
CA LEU A 36 1.97 -3.80 -4.74
C LEU A 36 2.38 -3.20 -6.10
N ALA A 37 3.45 -3.72 -6.71
CA ALA A 37 3.87 -3.31 -8.05
C ALA A 37 2.80 -3.66 -9.10
N HIS A 38 2.22 -4.87 -9.04
CA HIS A 38 1.14 -5.26 -9.92
C HIS A 38 -0.07 -4.31 -9.80
N ILE A 39 -0.46 -3.97 -8.58
CA ILE A 39 -1.55 -3.02 -8.33
C ILE A 39 -1.22 -1.65 -8.93
N SER A 40 0.02 -1.18 -8.85
CA SER A 40 0.41 0.10 -9.45
C SER A 40 0.29 0.09 -10.98
N TYR A 41 0.51 -1.06 -11.63
CA TYR A 41 0.34 -1.22 -13.08
C TYR A 41 -1.11 -1.36 -13.55
N LEU A 42 -2.08 -1.60 -12.64
CA LEU A 42 -3.49 -1.66 -12.99
C LEU A 42 -4.09 -0.29 -13.30
N TYR A 43 -3.41 0.79 -12.94
CA TYR A 43 -3.91 2.16 -13.06
C TYR A 43 -2.82 3.06 -13.63
N ASP A 44 -3.22 4.11 -14.37
CA ASP A 44 -2.33 5.11 -14.95
C ASP A 44 -2.79 6.52 -14.60
N ASN A 45 -1.84 7.42 -14.34
CA ASN A 45 -2.06 8.83 -14.02
C ASN A 45 -2.87 9.03 -12.72
N GLU A 46 -2.71 8.13 -11.77
CA GLU A 46 -3.41 8.14 -10.50
C GLU A 46 -2.49 8.55 -9.33
N LEU A 47 -3.08 9.05 -8.26
CA LEU A 47 -2.40 9.21 -6.99
C LEU A 47 -2.48 7.91 -6.20
N ILE A 48 -1.32 7.44 -5.76
CA ILE A 48 -1.17 6.33 -4.81
C ILE A 48 -0.62 6.89 -3.50
N ILE A 49 -1.20 6.51 -2.39
CA ILE A 49 -0.73 6.86 -1.04
C ILE A 49 -0.13 5.61 -0.39
N ASP A 50 1.07 5.75 0.13
CA ASP A 50 1.81 4.78 0.91
C ASP A 50 1.96 5.33 2.34
N ALA A 51 1.15 4.82 3.27
CA ALA A 51 1.19 5.23 4.67
C ALA A 51 2.03 4.24 5.47
N GLY A 52 3.22 4.68 5.89
CA GLY A 52 4.26 3.88 6.54
C GLY A 52 5.50 3.75 5.66
N THR A 53 6.24 4.85 5.45
CA THR A 53 7.43 4.83 4.58
C THR A 53 8.50 3.85 5.06
N CYS A 54 8.77 3.81 6.36
CA CYS A 54 9.82 2.99 6.96
C CYS A 54 11.13 3.01 6.12
N GLN A 55 11.55 1.89 5.56
CA GLN A 55 12.72 1.77 4.67
C GLN A 55 12.37 2.02 3.18
N GLY A 56 11.11 2.31 2.85
CA GLY A 56 10.66 2.65 1.51
C GLY A 56 10.38 1.46 0.59
N HIS A 57 10.28 0.24 1.11
CA HIS A 57 10.10 -0.95 0.27
C HIS A 57 8.73 -0.97 -0.43
N SER A 58 7.67 -0.65 0.30
CA SER A 58 6.31 -0.50 -0.24
C SER A 58 6.23 0.65 -1.25
N CYS A 59 6.82 1.80 -0.88
CA CYS A 59 6.95 2.96 -1.75
C CYS A 59 7.65 2.61 -3.07
N PHE A 60 8.78 1.89 -3.00
CA PHE A 60 9.49 1.40 -4.18
C PHE A 60 8.60 0.52 -5.05
N ALA A 61 7.88 -0.43 -4.48
CA ALA A 61 7.00 -1.32 -5.23
C ALA A 61 5.84 -0.56 -5.91
N LEU A 62 5.21 0.36 -5.18
CA LEU A 62 4.11 1.18 -5.69
C LEU A 62 4.56 2.20 -6.77
N SER A 63 5.85 2.59 -6.79
CA SER A 63 6.39 3.54 -7.78
C SER A 63 6.79 2.91 -9.11
N GLN A 64 6.66 1.59 -9.27
CA GLN A 64 7.09 0.88 -10.48
C GLN A 64 6.37 1.33 -11.76
N ASN A 65 5.12 1.77 -11.65
CA ASN A 65 4.46 2.47 -12.75
C ASN A 65 4.72 3.98 -12.62
N GLU A 66 5.67 4.49 -13.40
CA GLU A 66 6.10 5.90 -13.37
C GLU A 66 5.01 6.88 -13.85
N ASN A 67 3.93 6.40 -14.45
CA ASN A 67 2.79 7.24 -14.82
C ASN A 67 1.95 7.65 -13.59
N ASN A 68 2.06 6.93 -12.48
CA ASN A 68 1.38 7.26 -11.24
C ASN A 68 2.22 8.18 -10.35
N LEU A 69 1.59 8.97 -9.51
CA LEU A 69 2.23 9.76 -8.46
C LEU A 69 2.11 9.02 -7.13
N VAL A 70 3.22 8.82 -6.44
CA VAL A 70 3.25 8.14 -5.13
C VAL A 70 3.58 9.15 -4.03
N TYR A 71 2.67 9.33 -3.08
CA TYR A 71 2.93 10.04 -1.83
C TYR A 71 3.21 9.02 -0.73
N THR A 72 4.43 9.03 -0.19
CA THR A 72 4.80 8.16 0.93
C THR A 72 4.90 8.97 2.22
N TYR A 73 4.25 8.48 3.28
CA TYR A 73 4.07 9.18 4.56
C TYR A 73 4.77 8.46 5.70
N ASP A 74 5.43 9.23 6.54
CA ASP A 74 5.94 8.76 7.83
C ASP A 74 5.92 9.94 8.82
N ILE A 75 5.73 9.64 10.11
CA ILE A 75 5.82 10.65 11.17
C ILE A 75 7.26 11.12 11.41
N GLU A 76 8.22 10.30 10.99
CA GLU A 76 9.64 10.58 11.06
C GLU A 76 10.26 10.78 9.69
N SER A 77 11.40 11.49 9.65
CA SER A 77 12.17 11.62 8.42
C SER A 77 12.96 10.34 8.14
N LYS A 78 12.43 9.49 7.28
CA LYS A 78 13.13 8.27 6.82
C LYS A 78 14.08 8.61 5.66
N ASP A 79 15.24 7.95 5.62
CA ASP A 79 16.17 8.09 4.50
C ASP A 79 15.82 7.14 3.37
N ILE A 80 15.06 7.66 2.42
CA ILE A 80 14.70 6.96 1.17
C ILE A 80 15.27 7.68 -0.06
N LYS A 81 16.40 8.38 0.12
CA LYS A 81 17.01 9.17 -0.96
C LYS A 81 17.30 8.31 -2.19
N TYR A 82 17.74 7.10 -2.01
CA TYR A 82 17.99 6.15 -3.09
C TYR A 82 16.74 5.85 -3.96
N ILE A 83 15.52 5.95 -3.38
CA ILE A 83 14.26 5.84 -4.14
C ILE A 83 13.97 7.17 -4.84
N THR A 84 13.96 8.27 -4.12
CA THR A 84 13.58 9.58 -4.67
C THR A 84 14.56 10.13 -5.70
N ASP A 85 15.82 9.67 -5.69
CA ASP A 85 16.81 10.03 -6.71
C ASP A 85 16.53 9.29 -8.04
N ASN A 86 15.94 8.10 -8.00
CA ASN A 86 15.69 7.26 -9.17
C ASN A 86 14.25 7.32 -9.67
N TYR A 87 13.27 7.43 -8.76
CA TYR A 87 11.84 7.51 -9.10
C TYR A 87 11.33 8.94 -8.90
N LYS A 88 11.12 9.67 -10.00
CA LYS A 88 10.67 11.08 -9.98
C LYS A 88 9.19 11.23 -9.64
N ASN A 89 8.45 10.15 -9.71
CA ASN A 89 7.04 10.06 -9.34
C ASN A 89 6.81 9.83 -7.84
N VAL A 90 7.88 9.84 -7.00
CA VAL A 90 7.78 9.66 -5.54
C VAL A 90 7.95 11.00 -4.83
N ILE A 91 7.02 11.31 -3.94
CA ILE A 91 7.07 12.47 -3.04
C ILE A 91 6.96 11.99 -1.59
N LYS A 92 8.04 12.21 -0.83
CA LYS A 92 8.06 11.92 0.61
C LYS A 92 7.39 13.03 1.41
N LYS A 93 6.49 12.65 2.32
CA LYS A 93 5.82 13.53 3.26
C LYS A 93 6.12 13.12 4.70
N ILE A 94 6.60 14.07 5.51
CA ILE A 94 6.80 13.88 6.96
C ILE A 94 5.54 14.38 7.64
N LEU A 95 4.56 13.50 7.77
CA LEU A 95 3.22 13.81 8.29
C LEU A 95 2.54 12.53 8.75
N ASP A 96 1.83 12.60 9.87
CA ASP A 96 0.86 11.56 10.24
C ASP A 96 -0.27 11.56 9.20
N ILE A 97 -0.49 10.41 8.54
CA ILE A 97 -1.54 10.26 7.52
C ILE A 97 -2.93 10.62 8.05
N ASN A 98 -3.16 10.45 9.35
CA ASN A 98 -4.41 10.87 10.00
C ASN A 98 -4.64 12.39 9.98
N LEU A 99 -3.59 13.19 9.75
CA LEU A 99 -3.66 14.65 9.63
C LEU A 99 -3.76 15.13 8.19
N GLU A 100 -3.67 14.22 7.19
CA GLU A 100 -3.79 14.62 5.79
C GLU A 100 -5.20 15.14 5.47
N THR A 101 -5.30 16.03 4.50
CA THR A 101 -6.57 16.65 4.09
C THR A 101 -7.47 15.66 3.37
N ASP A 102 -8.78 15.82 3.54
CA ASP A 102 -9.76 14.98 2.85
C ASP A 102 -9.60 15.10 1.33
N GLN A 103 -9.28 16.27 0.79
CA GLN A 103 -9.06 16.49 -0.64
C GLN A 103 -7.95 15.59 -1.22
N ILE A 104 -6.84 15.42 -0.50
CA ILE A 104 -5.75 14.53 -0.94
C ILE A 104 -6.19 13.07 -0.84
N LEU A 105 -6.84 12.68 0.26
CA LEU A 105 -7.35 11.32 0.42
C LEU A 105 -8.37 10.94 -0.66
N GLU A 106 -9.29 11.86 -0.97
CA GLU A 106 -10.31 11.68 -2.02
C GLU A 106 -9.74 11.61 -3.44
N SER A 107 -8.57 12.22 -3.67
CA SER A 107 -7.89 12.18 -4.98
C SER A 107 -7.08 10.90 -5.20
N ALA A 108 -6.86 10.10 -4.15
CA ALA A 108 -6.11 8.86 -4.27
C ALA A 108 -6.94 7.73 -4.90
N LYS A 109 -6.31 6.94 -5.74
CA LYS A 109 -6.88 5.70 -6.28
C LYS A 109 -6.60 4.51 -5.37
N ILE A 110 -5.39 4.47 -4.82
CA ILE A 110 -4.90 3.42 -3.93
C ILE A 110 -4.36 4.08 -2.66
N ILE A 111 -4.70 3.53 -1.51
CA ILE A 111 -4.06 3.84 -0.24
C ILE A 111 -3.56 2.52 0.35
N LEU A 112 -2.25 2.39 0.57
CA LEU A 112 -1.67 1.36 1.40
C LEU A 112 -1.59 1.87 2.83
N LEU A 113 -2.12 1.10 3.77
CA LEU A 113 -2.09 1.37 5.21
C LEU A 113 -1.20 0.34 5.89
N ASP A 114 0.03 0.75 6.20
CA ASP A 114 1.10 -0.04 6.82
C ASP A 114 1.83 0.82 7.85
N ILE A 115 1.15 1.15 8.95
CA ILE A 115 1.62 2.12 9.95
C ILE A 115 1.92 1.44 11.29
N ASP A 116 3.09 1.76 11.85
CA ASP A 116 3.45 1.34 13.21
C ASP A 116 2.55 2.01 14.28
N PRO A 117 2.26 1.33 15.40
CA PRO A 117 2.79 0.05 15.88
C PRO A 117 1.89 -1.17 15.57
N HIS A 118 1.12 -1.17 14.50
CA HIS A 118 0.20 -2.25 14.11
C HIS A 118 -0.73 -2.68 15.26
N SER A 119 -1.33 -1.68 15.91
CA SER A 119 -2.16 -1.90 17.11
C SER A 119 -3.62 -2.25 16.76
N GLY A 120 -4.03 -2.02 15.53
CA GLY A 120 -5.42 -2.01 15.08
C GLY A 120 -6.18 -0.74 15.47
N THR A 121 -5.65 0.05 16.42
CA THR A 121 -6.33 1.27 16.88
C THR A 121 -6.10 2.45 15.95
N ILE A 122 -4.86 2.68 15.53
CA ILE A 122 -4.50 3.79 14.62
C ILE A 122 -5.06 3.52 13.24
N GLU A 123 -4.99 2.28 12.79
CA GLU A 123 -5.57 1.79 11.52
C GLU A 123 -7.10 2.02 11.51
N LYS A 124 -7.75 1.73 12.64
CA LYS A 124 -9.21 1.98 12.79
C LYS A 124 -9.54 3.47 12.74
N ILE A 125 -8.74 4.33 13.36
CA ILE A 125 -8.91 5.80 13.31
C ILE A 125 -8.82 6.28 11.85
N PHE A 126 -7.84 5.79 11.09
CA PHE A 126 -7.70 6.15 9.69
C PHE A 126 -8.86 5.64 8.84
N TYR A 127 -9.27 4.39 9.03
CA TYR A 127 -10.44 3.84 8.36
C TYR A 127 -11.71 4.66 8.64
N ASP A 128 -11.95 5.02 9.92
CA ASP A 128 -13.10 5.84 10.32
C ASP A 128 -13.05 7.27 9.75
N LYS A 129 -11.85 7.78 9.48
CA LYS A 129 -11.66 9.03 8.76
C LYS A 129 -12.06 8.86 7.30
N LEU A 130 -11.58 7.82 6.61
CA LEU A 130 -11.93 7.55 5.20
C LEU A 130 -13.44 7.39 5.00
N LEU A 131 -14.15 6.78 5.95
CA LEU A 131 -15.61 6.63 5.89
C LEU A 131 -16.36 7.98 5.87
N LYS A 132 -15.73 9.07 6.32
CA LYS A 132 -16.32 10.42 6.36
C LYS A 132 -15.97 11.27 5.14
N THR A 133 -15.08 10.79 4.29
CA THR A 133 -14.67 11.42 3.04
C THR A 133 -15.45 10.85 1.86
N ASN A 134 -15.28 11.46 0.66
CA ASN A 134 -15.76 10.92 -0.60
C ASN A 134 -14.69 10.04 -1.28
N PHE A 135 -13.78 9.43 -0.53
CA PHE A 135 -12.78 8.52 -1.07
C PHE A 135 -13.43 7.44 -1.93
N ASN A 136 -12.98 7.31 -3.17
CA ASN A 136 -13.53 6.40 -4.17
C ASN A 136 -12.41 5.55 -4.80
N GLY A 137 -11.74 4.77 -3.98
CA GLY A 137 -10.60 3.97 -4.35
C GLY A 137 -10.53 2.64 -3.60
N PHE A 138 -9.33 2.13 -3.44
CA PHE A 138 -9.06 0.88 -2.73
C PHE A 138 -8.11 1.15 -1.57
N LEU A 139 -8.49 0.70 -0.37
CA LEU A 139 -7.63 0.69 0.79
C LEU A 139 -7.01 -0.71 0.92
N ILE A 140 -5.69 -0.77 0.83
CA ILE A 140 -4.92 -1.99 1.09
C ILE A 140 -4.45 -1.90 2.53
N CYS A 141 -4.79 -2.92 3.33
CA CYS A 141 -4.35 -3.02 4.72
C CYS A 141 -3.27 -4.09 4.82
N ASP A 142 -2.10 -3.72 5.29
CA ASP A 142 -1.07 -4.70 5.61
C ASP A 142 -1.26 -5.25 7.03
N ASP A 143 -0.61 -6.37 7.31
CA ASP A 143 -0.52 -7.00 8.63
C ASP A 143 -1.87 -7.37 9.28
N ILE A 144 -2.94 -7.61 8.50
CA ILE A 144 -4.29 -7.86 9.01
C ILE A 144 -4.39 -9.07 9.96
N ASN A 145 -3.40 -9.97 9.94
CA ASN A 145 -3.33 -11.17 10.77
C ASN A 145 -2.18 -11.15 11.80
N LEU A 146 -1.38 -10.07 11.87
CA LEU A 146 -0.16 -9.99 12.66
C LEU A 146 -0.41 -10.27 14.16
N ASN A 147 -1.43 -9.65 14.73
CA ASN A 147 -1.78 -9.76 16.15
C ASN A 147 -3.30 -9.59 16.37
N ASP A 148 -3.74 -9.71 17.63
CA ASP A 148 -5.18 -9.60 17.95
C ASP A 148 -5.76 -8.21 17.67
N GLY A 149 -4.98 -7.14 17.85
CA GLY A 149 -5.40 -5.78 17.55
C GLY A 149 -5.71 -5.60 16.06
N MET A 150 -4.80 -6.06 15.20
CA MET A 150 -4.97 -6.01 13.73
C MET A 150 -6.12 -6.90 13.26
N ARG A 151 -6.24 -8.11 13.82
CA ARG A 151 -7.40 -8.99 13.53
C ARG A 151 -8.73 -8.36 13.93
N ASN A 152 -8.78 -7.70 15.09
CA ASN A 152 -9.98 -7.00 15.53
C ASN A 152 -10.31 -5.80 14.64
N PHE A 153 -9.30 -5.02 14.24
CA PHE A 153 -9.47 -3.96 13.26
C PHE A 153 -10.04 -4.51 11.95
N TRP A 154 -9.38 -5.51 11.35
CA TRP A 154 -9.83 -6.13 10.10
C TRP A 154 -11.27 -6.63 10.19
N ASN A 155 -11.61 -7.35 11.26
CA ASN A 155 -12.97 -7.87 11.48
C ASN A 155 -14.01 -6.77 11.65
N SER A 156 -13.62 -5.59 12.15
CA SER A 156 -14.53 -4.45 12.38
C SER A 156 -14.89 -3.67 11.11
N ILE A 157 -14.24 -3.94 9.99
CA ILE A 157 -14.51 -3.30 8.70
C ILE A 157 -15.81 -3.87 8.11
N ASP A 158 -16.80 -3.03 7.86
CA ASP A 158 -18.15 -3.41 7.31
C ASP A 158 -18.26 -3.21 5.81
N LYS A 159 -17.33 -2.47 5.18
CA LYS A 159 -17.29 -2.36 3.72
C LYS A 159 -16.92 -3.70 3.08
N GLU A 160 -17.24 -3.84 1.80
CA GLU A 160 -16.77 -4.95 0.99
C GLU A 160 -15.25 -5.09 1.09
N LYS A 161 -14.78 -6.25 1.52
CA LYS A 161 -13.36 -6.50 1.77
C LYS A 161 -12.98 -7.94 1.39
N TYR A 162 -11.71 -8.10 1.06
CA TYR A 162 -11.13 -9.37 0.63
C TYR A 162 -9.80 -9.60 1.35
N ASP A 163 -9.66 -10.74 2.02
CA ASP A 163 -8.37 -11.23 2.50
C ASP A 163 -7.62 -11.83 1.30
N ILE A 164 -6.49 -11.23 0.97
CA ILE A 164 -5.63 -11.62 -0.15
C ILE A 164 -4.25 -12.09 0.31
N SER A 165 -4.15 -12.54 1.56
CA SER A 165 -2.89 -12.97 2.18
C SER A 165 -2.17 -14.07 1.40
N GLU A 166 -2.89 -14.90 0.64
CA GLU A 166 -2.27 -15.94 -0.21
C GLU A 166 -1.37 -15.38 -1.33
N ILE A 167 -1.58 -14.12 -1.70
CA ILE A 167 -0.82 -13.42 -2.74
C ILE A 167 -0.16 -12.15 -2.20
N GLY A 168 -0.20 -11.94 -0.89
CA GLY A 168 0.33 -10.78 -0.18
C GLY A 168 1.36 -11.13 0.87
N HIS A 169 1.31 -10.44 2.00
CA HIS A 169 2.25 -10.59 3.09
C HIS A 169 1.90 -11.80 3.97
N TRP A 170 2.91 -12.45 4.55
CA TRP A 170 2.73 -13.61 5.45
C TRP A 170 1.92 -13.28 6.72
N SER A 171 1.98 -12.04 7.19
CA SER A 171 1.20 -11.51 8.31
C SER A 171 -0.20 -11.04 7.91
N GLY A 172 -0.54 -11.22 6.64
CA GLY A 172 -1.85 -10.94 6.06
C GLY A 172 -1.92 -9.62 5.32
N THR A 173 -2.55 -9.65 4.14
CA THR A 173 -2.86 -8.47 3.34
C THR A 173 -4.34 -8.49 2.99
N GLY A 174 -5.01 -7.35 3.18
CA GLY A 174 -6.42 -7.18 2.85
C GLY A 174 -6.67 -6.03 1.89
N VAL A 175 -7.74 -6.11 1.11
CA VAL A 175 -8.24 -5.03 0.26
C VAL A 175 -9.66 -4.67 0.68
N VAL A 176 -9.90 -3.38 0.91
CA VAL A 176 -11.22 -2.81 1.20
C VAL A 176 -11.67 -1.98 0.02
N ASN A 177 -12.87 -2.24 -0.47
CA ASN A 177 -13.44 -1.57 -1.62
C ASN A 177 -14.25 -0.33 -1.21
N PHE A 178 -13.74 0.85 -1.51
CA PHE A 178 -14.47 2.12 -1.38
C PHE A 178 -15.02 2.60 -2.72
N SER A 179 -14.64 1.93 -3.83
CA SER A 179 -15.04 2.30 -5.18
C SER A 179 -16.30 1.57 -5.64
N ASN A 180 -16.80 1.94 -6.83
CA ASN A 180 -17.84 1.19 -7.52
C ASN A 180 -17.28 0.10 -8.45
N GLU A 181 -15.96 -0.07 -8.50
CA GLU A 181 -15.32 -1.10 -9.30
C GLU A 181 -15.38 -2.46 -8.60
N LYS A 182 -15.53 -3.52 -9.38
CA LYS A 182 -15.45 -4.88 -8.84
C LYS A 182 -14.02 -5.28 -8.54
N ILE A 183 -13.85 -6.05 -7.47
CA ILE A 183 -12.62 -6.78 -7.20
C ILE A 183 -12.80 -8.22 -7.68
N GLU A 184 -11.88 -8.69 -8.53
CA GLU A 184 -11.80 -10.07 -9.00
C GLU A 184 -10.45 -10.64 -8.57
N ILE A 185 -10.48 -11.76 -7.87
CA ILE A 185 -9.30 -12.50 -7.41
C ILE A 185 -9.30 -13.85 -8.11
N LEU A 186 -8.28 -14.14 -8.92
CA LEU A 186 -8.21 -15.32 -9.80
C LEU A 186 -6.85 -16.05 -9.68
#